data_e706b52e0482daaec097ffc5779d4d9e
#
_entry.id   e706b52e0482daaec097ffc5779d4d9e
#
_cell.length_a   1.000
_cell.length_b   1.000
_cell.length_c   1.000
_cell.angle_alpha   90.00
_cell.angle_beta   90.00
_cell.angle_gamma   90.00
#
_symmetry.space_group_name_H-M   'P 1'
#
loop_
_entity.id
_entity.type
_entity.pdbx_description
1 polymer ?
#
loop_
_entity_poly.entity_id
_entity_poly.type
_entity_poly.pdbx_seq_one_letter_code
_entity_poly.pdbx_strand_id
1 'polypeptide(L)'
;MLRVPTSSKRRRGDEKLNLVPILDSVFIFIFFLLMSASFLKIYEIGSPIPLVSYQEPPKSKKIPLALTMTAETNVIILKSGVPSRVIGQFKRAPSGDFNYEEIHSFLINLKKQHMDEDSLMFEPDGDLTYEDIVKIMDAVRVLHRTDEAIYKTNKDGIDEKVKNLFDKIIFSNTMS
;
A
#
# COMPACT_ATOMS: atom_id res chain seq x y z
N MET A 1 28.74 78.78 -50.55
CA MET A 1 28.49 78.64 -49.09
C MET A 1 27.76 77.35 -48.84
N LEU A 2 28.46 76.33 -48.38
CA LEU A 2 27.89 75.01 -48.10
C LEU A 2 27.47 74.96 -46.63
N ARG A 3 26.17 74.72 -46.39
CA ARG A 3 25.60 74.59 -45.05
C ARG A 3 25.70 73.16 -44.61
N VAL A 4 26.50 72.89 -43.58
CA VAL A 4 26.65 71.58 -42.95
C VAL A 4 25.43 71.32 -42.04
N PRO A 5 24.69 70.20 -42.17
CA PRO A 5 23.62 69.87 -41.25
C PRO A 5 24.17 69.40 -39.92
N THR A 6 23.84 70.10 -38.83
CA THR A 6 24.13 69.72 -37.47
C THR A 6 23.26 68.54 -37.07
N SER A 7 23.90 67.37 -36.85
CA SER A 7 23.30 66.16 -36.30
C SER A 7 22.84 66.42 -34.88
N SER A 8 21.51 66.47 -34.66
CA SER A 8 20.90 66.53 -33.39
C SER A 8 21.10 65.18 -32.65
N LYS A 9 21.98 65.18 -31.67
CA LYS A 9 22.24 64.06 -30.80
C LYS A 9 21.00 63.87 -29.89
N ARG A 10 20.09 62.95 -30.27
CA ARG A 10 18.97 62.49 -29.42
C ARG A 10 19.57 61.94 -28.14
N ARG A 11 19.38 62.69 -27.03
CA ARG A 11 19.59 62.17 -25.69
C ARG A 11 18.60 61.02 -25.50
N ARG A 12 19.08 59.78 -25.46
CA ARG A 12 18.30 58.67 -24.95
C ARG A 12 18.05 58.97 -23.47
N GLY A 13 16.83 59.38 -23.14
CA GLY A 13 16.38 59.47 -21.78
C GLY A 13 16.53 58.08 -21.15
N ASP A 14 17.04 58.04 -19.94
CA ASP A 14 17.06 56.81 -19.15
C ASP A 14 15.62 56.32 -18.99
N GLU A 15 15.20 55.41 -19.88
CA GLU A 15 13.96 54.69 -19.71
C GLU A 15 14.09 53.85 -18.44
N LYS A 16 13.45 54.31 -17.38
CA LYS A 16 13.35 53.54 -16.14
C LYS A 16 12.72 52.19 -16.49
N LEU A 17 13.48 51.12 -16.35
CA LEU A 17 12.96 49.79 -16.56
C LEU A 17 11.74 49.59 -15.67
N ASN A 18 10.59 49.37 -16.28
CA ASN A 18 9.40 49.00 -15.54
C ASN A 18 9.48 47.54 -15.15
N LEU A 19 9.79 47.29 -13.88
CA LEU A 19 9.96 45.94 -13.34
C LEU A 19 8.63 45.23 -13.03
N VAL A 20 7.50 45.98 -13.10
CA VAL A 20 6.19 45.42 -12.76
C VAL A 20 5.80 44.19 -13.62
N PRO A 21 5.97 44.22 -14.97
CA PRO A 21 5.62 43.05 -15.79
C PRO A 21 6.52 41.83 -15.49
N ILE A 22 7.78 42.08 -15.11
CA ILE A 22 8.72 41.00 -14.76
C ILE A 22 8.29 40.36 -13.42
N LEU A 23 7.93 41.18 -12.45
CA LEU A 23 7.47 40.73 -11.15
C LEU A 23 6.20 39.88 -11.28
N ASP A 24 5.24 40.34 -12.09
CA ASP A 24 3.99 39.65 -12.34
C ASP A 24 4.22 38.26 -13.00
N SER A 25 5.09 38.22 -14.00
CA SER A 25 5.48 36.99 -14.68
C SER A 25 6.13 35.97 -13.70
N VAL A 26 6.99 36.45 -12.81
CA VAL A 26 7.63 35.60 -11.80
C VAL A 26 6.63 35.07 -10.80
N PHE A 27 5.66 35.91 -10.37
CA PHE A 27 4.60 35.48 -9.46
C PHE A 27 3.72 34.38 -10.07
N ILE A 28 3.31 34.53 -11.32
CA ILE A 28 2.52 33.52 -12.03
C ILE A 28 3.31 32.21 -12.13
N PHE A 29 4.61 32.30 -12.43
CA PHE A 29 5.47 31.11 -12.55
C PHE A 29 5.63 30.38 -11.22
N ILE A 30 5.89 31.11 -10.12
CA ILE A 30 5.99 30.53 -8.78
C ILE A 30 4.68 29.87 -8.37
N PHE A 31 3.55 30.55 -8.63
CA PHE A 31 2.23 30.01 -8.30
C PHE A 31 1.93 28.72 -9.10
N PHE A 32 2.29 28.72 -10.39
CA PHE A 32 2.19 27.51 -11.23
C PHE A 32 3.02 26.36 -10.69
N LEU A 33 4.26 26.62 -10.27
CA LEU A 33 5.13 25.59 -9.68
C LEU A 33 4.56 25.04 -8.36
N LEU A 34 4.05 25.90 -7.50
CA LEU A 34 3.42 25.49 -6.24
C LEU A 34 2.16 24.65 -6.50
N MET A 35 1.34 25.06 -7.45
CA MET A 35 0.13 24.33 -7.83
C MET A 35 0.50 22.98 -8.47
N SER A 36 1.51 22.96 -9.34
CA SER A 36 2.00 21.72 -9.97
C SER A 36 2.57 20.75 -8.94
N ALA A 37 3.30 21.24 -7.94
CA ALA A 37 3.81 20.42 -6.84
C ALA A 37 2.67 19.84 -5.97
N SER A 38 1.55 20.54 -5.84
CA SER A 38 0.36 20.09 -5.10
C SER A 38 -0.36 18.92 -5.79
N PHE A 39 -0.23 18.76 -7.12
CA PHE A 39 -0.79 17.63 -7.86
C PHE A 39 0.04 16.35 -7.78
N LEU A 40 1.29 16.44 -7.35
CA LEU A 40 2.10 15.27 -7.04
C LEU A 40 1.71 14.73 -5.66
N LYS A 41 0.48 14.24 -5.53
CA LYS A 41 0.17 13.27 -4.49
C LYS A 41 0.92 11.99 -4.87
N ILE A 42 2.14 11.88 -4.39
CA ILE A 42 2.81 10.60 -4.30
C ILE A 42 1.93 9.79 -3.37
N TYR A 43 1.14 8.87 -3.93
CA TYR A 43 0.58 7.78 -3.16
C TYR A 43 1.78 6.89 -2.83
N GLU A 44 2.54 7.31 -1.82
CA GLU A 44 3.42 6.42 -1.12
C GLU A 44 2.46 5.39 -0.49
N ILE A 45 2.35 4.23 -1.13
CA ILE A 45 1.87 3.05 -0.45
C ILE A 45 2.95 2.84 0.59
N GLY A 46 2.74 3.45 1.76
CA GLY A 46 3.57 3.26 2.93
C GLY A 46 3.44 1.79 3.31
N SER A 47 4.17 0.94 2.61
CA SER A 47 4.62 -0.30 3.19
C SER A 47 5.57 0.14 4.29
N PRO A 48 5.19 0.06 5.58
CA PRO A 48 6.16 0.20 6.64
C PRO A 48 7.11 -0.97 6.46
N ILE A 49 8.21 -0.72 5.74
CA ILE A 49 9.36 -1.60 5.83
C ILE A 49 9.61 -1.66 7.32
N PRO A 50 9.48 -2.83 7.97
CA PRO A 50 9.82 -2.93 9.36
C PRO A 50 11.31 -2.55 9.44
N LEU A 51 11.57 -1.29 9.81
CA LEU A 51 12.87 -0.92 10.29
C LEU A 51 13.12 -1.94 11.39
N VAL A 52 14.12 -2.77 11.18
CA VAL A 52 14.58 -3.69 12.20
C VAL A 52 15.03 -2.82 13.35
N SER A 53 14.06 -2.38 14.15
CA SER A 53 14.30 -1.78 15.43
C SER A 53 14.91 -2.90 16.25
N TYR A 54 16.16 -2.73 16.64
CA TYR A 54 16.81 -3.55 17.66
C TYR A 54 16.18 -3.29 19.04
N GLN A 55 14.85 -3.14 19.10
CA GLN A 55 14.13 -3.30 20.33
C GLN A 55 14.13 -4.79 20.63
N GLU A 56 14.65 -5.16 21.78
CA GLU A 56 14.58 -6.53 22.28
C GLU A 56 13.17 -7.06 22.03
N PRO A 57 13.04 -8.23 21.38
CA PRO A 57 11.71 -8.77 21.10
C PRO A 57 10.96 -8.87 22.42
N PRO A 58 9.71 -8.43 22.49
CA PRO A 58 8.92 -8.61 23.68
C PRO A 58 8.99 -10.07 24.07
N LYS A 59 9.26 -10.36 25.34
CA LYS A 59 9.48 -11.69 25.91
C LYS A 59 8.26 -12.63 25.82
N SER A 60 7.42 -12.50 24.79
CA SER A 60 6.42 -13.48 24.48
C SER A 60 7.08 -14.64 23.74
N LYS A 61 7.17 -15.77 24.38
CA LYS A 61 7.73 -17.05 23.86
C LYS A 61 6.91 -17.62 22.69
N LYS A 62 6.00 -16.88 22.09
CA LYS A 62 5.20 -17.33 20.95
C LYS A 62 5.97 -16.97 19.67
N ILE A 63 6.41 -18.00 18.97
CA ILE A 63 6.97 -17.86 17.61
C ILE A 63 5.87 -17.25 16.73
N PRO A 64 6.13 -16.10 16.05
CA PRO A 64 5.14 -15.52 15.15
C PRO A 64 4.79 -16.53 14.07
N LEU A 65 3.50 -16.58 13.71
CA LEU A 65 3.00 -17.53 12.71
C LEU A 65 3.65 -17.30 11.34
N ALA A 66 4.10 -16.06 11.07
CA ALA A 66 4.72 -15.65 9.80
C ALA A 66 3.95 -16.22 8.60
N LEU A 67 2.65 -15.89 8.55
CA LEU A 67 1.73 -16.42 7.54
C LEU A 67 2.00 -15.75 6.19
N THR A 68 2.29 -16.56 5.18
CA THR A 68 2.49 -16.12 3.80
C THR A 68 1.53 -16.85 2.88
N MET A 69 0.83 -16.09 2.05
CA MET A 69 -0.07 -16.58 1.01
C MET A 69 0.52 -16.22 -0.35
N THR A 70 0.96 -17.23 -1.09
CA THR A 70 1.40 -17.09 -2.47
C THR A 70 0.22 -17.46 -3.39
N ALA A 71 -0.21 -16.54 -4.24
CA ALA A 71 -1.30 -16.78 -5.17
C ALA A 71 -0.77 -16.79 -6.60
N GLU A 72 -0.78 -17.98 -7.21
CA GLU A 72 -0.43 -18.23 -8.60
C GLU A 72 -1.70 -18.39 -9.45
N THR A 73 -1.56 -18.40 -10.76
CA THR A 73 -2.70 -18.49 -11.70
C THR A 73 -3.62 -19.69 -11.42
N ASN A 74 -3.08 -20.83 -10.98
CA ASN A 74 -3.84 -22.08 -10.82
C ASN A 74 -3.91 -22.59 -9.38
N VAL A 75 -3.14 -21.99 -8.46
CA VAL A 75 -3.04 -22.48 -7.09
C VAL A 75 -2.76 -21.36 -6.11
N ILE A 76 -3.39 -21.44 -4.94
CA ILE A 76 -3.07 -20.59 -3.79
C ILE A 76 -2.42 -21.48 -2.75
N ILE A 77 -1.23 -21.08 -2.29
CA ILE A 77 -0.41 -21.81 -1.34
C ILE A 77 -0.29 -20.98 -0.07
N LEU A 78 -0.72 -21.55 1.05
CA LEU A 78 -0.52 -20.98 2.37
C LEU A 78 0.70 -21.60 3.04
N LYS A 79 1.60 -20.75 3.50
CA LYS A 79 2.84 -21.13 4.20
C LYS A 79 2.88 -20.48 5.57
N SER A 80 3.50 -21.14 6.54
CA SER A 80 3.66 -20.62 7.90
C SER A 80 5.04 -20.94 8.45
N GLY A 81 5.57 -20.05 9.29
CA GLY A 81 6.78 -20.23 10.05
C GLY A 81 8.07 -19.86 9.34
N VAL A 82 9.18 -19.93 10.11
CA VAL A 82 10.55 -19.75 9.62
C VAL A 82 11.38 -20.96 10.14
N PRO A 83 11.84 -21.87 9.25
CA PRO A 83 11.62 -21.91 7.80
C PRO A 83 10.15 -22.15 7.42
N SER A 84 9.72 -21.58 6.29
CA SER A 84 8.33 -21.64 5.86
C SER A 84 7.89 -23.06 5.50
N ARG A 85 6.72 -23.50 6.01
CA ARG A 85 6.11 -24.79 5.72
C ARG A 85 4.74 -24.57 5.08
N VAL A 86 4.42 -25.34 4.08
CA VAL A 86 3.09 -25.34 3.46
C VAL A 86 2.09 -25.92 4.45
N ILE A 87 1.05 -25.14 4.77
CA ILE A 87 -0.05 -25.53 5.68
C ILE A 87 -1.37 -25.71 4.95
N GLY A 88 -1.51 -25.13 3.74
CA GLY A 88 -2.70 -25.26 2.91
C GLY A 88 -2.35 -25.06 1.45
N GLN A 89 -3.12 -25.72 0.57
CA GLN A 89 -2.99 -25.58 -0.87
C GLN A 89 -4.37 -25.69 -1.51
N PHE A 90 -4.77 -24.67 -2.26
CA PHE A 90 -6.09 -24.54 -2.86
C PHE A 90 -5.93 -24.41 -4.37
N LYS A 91 -6.42 -25.38 -5.10
CA LYS A 91 -6.35 -25.39 -6.57
C LYS A 91 -7.54 -24.66 -7.17
N ARG A 92 -7.33 -24.03 -8.32
CA ARG A 92 -8.40 -23.45 -9.11
C ARG A 92 -9.33 -24.57 -9.60
N ALA A 93 -10.64 -24.37 -9.47
CA ALA A 93 -11.63 -25.31 -9.96
C ALA A 93 -11.68 -25.31 -11.50
N PRO A 94 -12.18 -26.38 -12.14
CA PRO A 94 -12.39 -26.43 -13.58
C PRO A 94 -13.35 -25.34 -14.11
N SER A 95 -14.16 -24.75 -13.21
CA SER A 95 -15.03 -23.61 -13.50
C SER A 95 -14.27 -22.30 -13.74
N GLY A 96 -12.97 -22.25 -13.43
CA GLY A 96 -12.13 -21.06 -13.55
C GLY A 96 -12.01 -20.20 -12.30
N ASP A 97 -12.74 -20.52 -11.23
CA ASP A 97 -12.68 -19.79 -9.95
C ASP A 97 -11.97 -20.61 -8.87
N PHE A 98 -11.39 -19.92 -7.89
CA PHE A 98 -10.94 -20.55 -6.67
C PHE A 98 -12.13 -20.82 -5.73
N ASN A 99 -12.02 -21.84 -4.89
CA ASN A 99 -12.99 -22.06 -3.82
C ASN A 99 -12.68 -21.13 -2.64
N TYR A 100 -13.14 -19.85 -2.74
CA TYR A 100 -12.90 -18.82 -1.73
C TYR A 100 -13.52 -19.16 -0.37
N GLU A 101 -14.62 -19.90 -0.35
CA GLU A 101 -15.26 -20.35 0.89
C GLU A 101 -14.39 -21.37 1.66
N GLU A 102 -13.73 -22.27 0.94
CA GLU A 102 -12.80 -23.24 1.53
C GLU A 102 -11.57 -22.52 2.12
N ILE A 103 -10.99 -21.56 1.37
CA ILE A 103 -9.89 -20.73 1.83
C ILE A 103 -10.30 -19.97 3.10
N HIS A 104 -11.47 -19.34 3.07
CA HIS A 104 -12.00 -18.58 4.19
C HIS A 104 -12.20 -19.45 5.44
N SER A 105 -12.83 -20.60 5.29
CA SER A 105 -13.06 -21.57 6.37
C SER A 105 -11.74 -22.07 6.97
N PHE A 106 -10.75 -22.32 6.14
CA PHE A 106 -9.41 -22.70 6.59
C PHE A 106 -8.75 -21.60 7.42
N LEU A 107 -8.85 -20.34 6.96
CA LEU A 107 -8.31 -19.18 7.66
C LEU A 107 -9.02 -18.90 8.99
N ILE A 108 -10.34 -19.12 9.08
CA ILE A 108 -11.08 -19.06 10.33
C ILE A 108 -10.52 -20.06 11.34
N ASN A 109 -10.32 -21.32 10.94
CA ASN A 109 -9.75 -22.34 11.81
C ASN A 109 -8.33 -22.00 12.26
N LEU A 110 -7.53 -21.46 11.37
CA LEU A 110 -6.18 -20.99 11.67
C LEU A 110 -6.19 -19.81 12.67
N LYS A 111 -7.11 -18.85 12.48
CA LYS A 111 -7.28 -17.70 13.38
C LYS A 111 -7.71 -18.13 14.78
N LYS A 112 -8.56 -19.14 14.91
CA LYS A 112 -8.95 -19.71 16.23
C LYS A 112 -7.76 -20.30 16.98
N GLN A 113 -6.78 -20.86 16.27
CA GLN A 113 -5.56 -21.42 16.87
C GLN A 113 -4.53 -20.34 17.19
N HIS A 114 -4.51 -19.25 16.42
CA HIS A 114 -3.55 -18.15 16.49
C HIS A 114 -4.24 -16.79 16.57
N MET A 115 -4.98 -16.55 17.64
CA MET A 115 -5.80 -15.32 17.80
C MET A 115 -4.98 -14.04 17.85
N ASP A 116 -3.70 -14.11 18.19
CA ASP A 116 -2.82 -12.94 18.29
C ASP A 116 -2.18 -12.54 16.94
N GLU A 117 -2.34 -13.38 15.92
CA GLU A 117 -1.78 -13.11 14.59
C GLU A 117 -2.76 -12.29 13.77
N ASP A 118 -2.39 -11.05 13.45
CA ASP A 118 -3.22 -10.10 12.70
C ASP A 118 -2.61 -9.76 11.33
N SER A 119 -1.45 -10.35 11.01
CA SER A 119 -0.70 -10.05 9.78
C SER A 119 -0.65 -11.24 8.83
N LEU A 120 -0.75 -10.93 7.54
CA LEU A 120 -0.61 -11.89 6.46
C LEU A 120 0.23 -11.25 5.35
N MET A 121 1.28 -11.94 4.92
CA MET A 121 2.06 -11.57 3.75
C MET A 121 1.38 -12.16 2.51
N PHE A 122 1.05 -11.32 1.54
CA PHE A 122 0.39 -11.73 0.30
C PHE A 122 1.32 -11.53 -0.89
N GLU A 123 1.59 -12.60 -1.61
CA GLU A 123 2.49 -12.67 -2.76
C GLU A 123 1.68 -13.07 -4.00
N PRO A 124 1.05 -12.12 -4.71
CA PRO A 124 0.36 -12.40 -5.95
C PRO A 124 1.36 -12.58 -7.09
N ASP A 125 1.12 -13.58 -7.95
CA ASP A 125 1.80 -13.70 -9.23
C ASP A 125 1.31 -12.61 -10.21
N GLY A 126 2.21 -12.15 -11.11
CA GLY A 126 1.91 -11.11 -12.07
C GLY A 126 0.79 -11.44 -13.07
N ASP A 127 0.53 -12.70 -13.29
CA ASP A 127 -0.52 -13.19 -14.20
C ASP A 127 -1.90 -13.32 -13.53
N LEU A 128 -2.00 -13.02 -12.22
CA LEU A 128 -3.27 -13.09 -11.50
C LEU A 128 -4.16 -11.90 -11.86
N THR A 129 -5.44 -12.15 -12.10
CA THR A 129 -6.38 -11.07 -12.43
C THR A 129 -6.65 -10.19 -11.20
N TYR A 130 -6.93 -8.91 -11.43
CA TYR A 130 -7.32 -7.99 -10.35
C TYR A 130 -8.56 -8.46 -9.60
N GLU A 131 -9.51 -9.09 -10.32
CA GLU A 131 -10.73 -9.65 -9.73
C GLU A 131 -10.41 -10.78 -8.75
N ASP A 132 -9.49 -11.69 -9.12
CA ASP A 132 -9.03 -12.76 -8.23
C ASP A 132 -8.36 -12.18 -6.98
N ILE A 133 -7.51 -11.18 -7.15
CA ILE A 133 -6.84 -10.51 -6.02
C ILE A 133 -7.87 -9.93 -5.05
N VAL A 134 -8.90 -9.24 -5.54
CA VAL A 134 -9.95 -8.67 -4.70
C VAL A 134 -10.73 -9.75 -3.97
N LYS A 135 -11.15 -10.81 -4.67
CA LYS A 135 -11.88 -11.94 -4.06
C LYS A 135 -11.06 -12.66 -2.98
N ILE A 136 -9.75 -12.84 -3.22
CA ILE A 136 -8.83 -13.41 -2.23
C ILE A 136 -8.73 -12.49 -1.02
N MET A 137 -8.56 -11.17 -1.22
CA MET A 137 -8.47 -10.22 -0.12
C MET A 137 -9.73 -10.18 0.73
N ASP A 138 -10.90 -10.26 0.12
CA ASP A 138 -12.17 -10.31 0.85
C ASP A 138 -12.25 -11.59 1.71
N ALA A 139 -11.88 -12.74 1.15
CA ALA A 139 -11.86 -14.01 1.87
C ALA A 139 -10.85 -14.02 3.04
N VAL A 140 -9.74 -13.29 2.91
CA VAL A 140 -8.68 -13.21 3.92
C VAL A 140 -9.00 -12.21 5.02
N ARG A 141 -9.62 -11.09 4.69
CA ARG A 141 -9.75 -9.95 5.59
C ARG A 141 -11.01 -9.97 6.42
N VAL A 142 -12.15 -10.22 5.80
CA VAL A 142 -13.47 -9.98 6.41
C VAL A 142 -14.03 -11.25 7.05
N LEU A 143 -14.48 -11.14 8.29
CA LEU A 143 -15.31 -12.17 8.93
C LEU A 143 -16.76 -11.91 8.57
N HIS A 144 -17.42 -12.83 7.87
CA HIS A 144 -18.81 -12.68 7.45
C HIS A 144 -19.77 -12.83 8.64
N ARG A 145 -20.98 -12.28 8.51
CA ARG A 145 -22.01 -12.40 9.57
C ARG A 145 -22.53 -13.82 9.77
N THR A 146 -22.36 -14.65 8.75
CA THR A 146 -22.72 -16.07 8.76
C THR A 146 -21.69 -16.96 9.44
N ASP A 147 -20.47 -16.42 9.64
CA ASP A 147 -19.39 -17.17 10.24
C ASP A 147 -19.55 -17.28 11.76
N GLU A 148 -18.93 -18.31 12.30
CA GLU A 148 -18.90 -18.49 13.74
C GLU A 148 -18.15 -17.34 14.41
N ALA A 149 -18.77 -16.71 15.40
CA ALA A 149 -18.18 -15.58 16.09
C ALA A 149 -16.91 -15.99 16.84
N ILE A 150 -15.81 -15.30 16.56
CA ILE A 150 -14.54 -15.48 17.26
C ILE A 150 -14.43 -14.39 18.32
N TYR A 151 -14.09 -14.77 19.54
CA TYR A 151 -13.88 -13.85 20.66
C TYR A 151 -12.43 -13.90 21.10
N LYS A 152 -11.84 -12.73 21.30
CA LYS A 152 -10.48 -12.58 21.82
C LYS A 152 -10.56 -11.88 23.18
N THR A 153 -9.98 -12.48 24.20
CA THR A 153 -9.90 -11.85 25.52
C THR A 153 -8.84 -10.75 25.51
N ASN A 154 -9.26 -9.53 25.81
CA ASN A 154 -8.40 -8.36 25.89
C ASN A 154 -7.54 -8.43 27.17
N LYS A 155 -6.52 -7.55 27.28
CA LYS A 155 -5.65 -7.44 28.46
C LYS A 155 -6.41 -7.18 29.76
N ASP A 156 -7.60 -6.62 29.67
CA ASP A 156 -8.51 -6.31 30.78
C ASP A 156 -9.46 -7.47 31.14
N GLY A 157 -9.30 -8.64 30.50
CA GLY A 157 -10.14 -9.82 30.74
C GLY A 157 -11.53 -9.77 30.10
N ILE A 158 -11.76 -8.82 29.18
CA ILE A 158 -13.05 -8.67 28.48
C ILE A 158 -12.96 -9.38 27.13
N ASP A 159 -13.96 -10.19 26.82
CA ASP A 159 -14.07 -10.85 25.52
C ASP A 159 -14.60 -9.87 24.47
N GLU A 160 -13.76 -9.55 23.49
CA GLU A 160 -14.09 -8.70 22.35
C GLU A 160 -14.27 -9.55 21.09
N LYS A 161 -15.36 -9.28 20.35
CA LYS A 161 -15.63 -9.97 19.09
C LYS A 161 -14.64 -9.52 18.03
N VAL A 162 -13.93 -10.47 17.44
CA VAL A 162 -13.04 -10.24 16.29
C VAL A 162 -13.90 -9.87 15.08
N LYS A 163 -13.59 -8.74 14.46
CA LYS A 163 -14.31 -8.23 13.27
C LYS A 163 -13.65 -8.68 11.98
N ASN A 164 -12.33 -8.73 11.96
CA ASN A 164 -11.54 -9.09 10.80
C ASN A 164 -10.64 -10.28 11.13
N LEU A 165 -10.38 -11.13 10.13
CA LEU A 165 -9.45 -12.25 10.28
C LEU A 165 -8.00 -11.74 10.34
N PHE A 166 -7.57 -11.00 9.30
CA PHE A 166 -6.26 -10.39 9.23
C PHE A 166 -6.39 -8.92 8.84
N ASP A 167 -6.00 -8.04 9.76
CA ASP A 167 -6.10 -6.58 9.55
C ASP A 167 -4.96 -6.05 8.69
N LYS A 168 -3.78 -6.68 8.81
CA LYS A 168 -2.54 -6.24 8.16
C LYS A 168 -2.18 -7.18 7.03
N ILE A 169 -2.59 -6.84 5.82
CA ILE A 169 -2.17 -7.56 4.62
C ILE A 169 -0.98 -6.79 4.03
N ILE A 170 0.18 -7.46 3.98
CA ILE A 170 1.43 -6.90 3.47
C ILE A 170 1.67 -7.51 2.11
N PHE A 171 1.68 -6.67 1.06
CA PHE A 171 2.01 -7.13 -0.28
C PHE A 171 3.53 -7.29 -0.40
N SER A 172 3.96 -8.47 -0.77
CA SER A 172 5.35 -8.74 -1.16
C SER A 172 5.39 -8.92 -2.67
N ASN A 173 6.24 -8.15 -3.33
CA ASN A 173 6.44 -8.27 -4.76
C ASN A 173 7.63 -9.20 -4.99
N THR A 174 7.37 -10.43 -5.35
CA THR A 174 8.39 -11.33 -5.89
C THR A 174 8.68 -10.87 -7.32
N MET A 175 9.54 -9.84 -7.47
CA MET A 175 10.15 -9.58 -8.77
C MET A 175 11.12 -10.74 -9.04
N SER A 176 10.64 -11.68 -9.85
CA SER A 176 11.51 -12.67 -10.51
C SER A 176 12.14 -12.05 -11.75
#